data_dfa670fcc51df8f6c1fb49e07a66bdd8
#
_entry.id   dfa670fcc51df8f6c1fb49e07a66bdd8
#
_cell.length_a   1.000
_cell.length_b   1.000
_cell.length_c   1.000
_cell.angle_alpha   90.00
_cell.angle_beta   90.00
_cell.angle_gamma   90.00
#
_symmetry.space_group_name_H-M   'P 1'
#
loop_
_entity.id
_entity.type
_entity.pdbx_description
1 polymer ?
#
loop_
_entity_poly.entity_id
_entity_poly.type
_entity_poly.pdbx_seq_one_letter_code
_entity_poly.pdbx_strand_id
1 'polypeptide(L)'
;MYSTLTGREDELVPLHPDGVLRMYVCGMTPKFHPHIGHARTFVAMDVIRRYLLYRGYRLKHVQNFTDIDDKIIERAQREQRDVESTAREYMQSYLAVMDRLNVQPADAYPTVTGFMERIVEFIAGLVESGHAYAVDTGDVYFDVASFPDYGKLSHRDLNSQLVAARKELEPGKRDPRDFALWKRAREGEPAWPSPWGRGRPGWHIECSAMARETLGDQLDIHGGGADLIFPHHENEIAQSESLTGKEPFVRHWAHSGLVVLGGGEKMAHSLENFTTIDTILERYTPLEVRYFLVATHYRSSLTFTLEGEAGDVRVRGIEDARGALGRLRRAFGEEPLSLDGPLDQAAVDGFNAAMDADFNTPDALAVIFDLAREINRCRDSGAAPAELDRRRRTLVHLLEVLGLDIRAEGPAEQGSIEPYVDLLLEVRRKLRDLKQWALADEIRARLGDLGVTVEDQPGGGSTWRLER
;
A
#
# COMPACT_ATOMS: atom_id res chain seq x y z
N MET A 1 7.01 3.45 -18.61
CA MET A 1 6.41 2.59 -17.58
C MET A 1 6.69 1.13 -17.92
N TYR A 2 7.23 0.37 -16.96
CA TYR A 2 7.44 -1.07 -17.14
C TYR A 2 6.10 -1.82 -17.14
N SER A 3 5.97 -2.80 -18.03
CA SER A 3 4.82 -3.70 -18.04
C SER A 3 5.28 -5.14 -17.83
N THR A 4 4.67 -5.83 -16.87
CA THR A 4 4.94 -7.26 -16.64
C THR A 4 4.65 -8.11 -17.88
N LEU A 5 3.65 -7.71 -18.66
CA LEU A 5 3.27 -8.41 -19.91
C LEU A 5 4.39 -8.41 -20.94
N THR A 6 5.02 -7.25 -21.17
CA THR A 6 6.07 -7.10 -22.19
C THR A 6 7.48 -7.35 -21.64
N GLY A 7 7.65 -7.32 -20.30
CA GLY A 7 8.94 -7.45 -19.64
C GLY A 7 9.90 -6.27 -19.86
N ARG A 8 9.39 -5.13 -20.35
CA ARG A 8 10.18 -3.93 -20.68
C ARG A 8 9.42 -2.65 -20.35
N GLU A 9 10.12 -1.54 -20.43
CA GLU A 9 9.52 -0.22 -20.35
C GLU A 9 8.97 0.19 -21.71
N ASP A 10 7.71 0.58 -21.72
CA ASP A 10 7.00 1.07 -22.89
C ASP A 10 6.45 2.48 -22.62
N GLU A 11 6.26 3.28 -23.68
CA GLU A 11 5.67 4.60 -23.55
C GLU A 11 4.20 4.50 -23.11
N LEU A 12 3.81 5.35 -22.15
CA LEU A 12 2.44 5.43 -21.67
C LEU A 12 1.63 6.38 -22.56
N VAL A 13 0.87 5.81 -23.47
CA VAL A 13 -0.05 6.53 -24.38
C VAL A 13 -1.47 6.05 -24.10
N PRO A 14 -2.44 6.96 -23.82
CA PRO A 14 -3.83 6.56 -23.59
C PRO A 14 -4.40 5.71 -24.73
N LEU A 15 -5.07 4.61 -24.39
CA LEU A 15 -5.71 3.71 -25.36
C LEU A 15 -6.96 4.32 -25.99
N HIS A 16 -7.65 5.17 -25.21
CA HIS A 16 -8.95 5.66 -25.59
C HIS A 16 -8.88 7.07 -26.19
N PRO A 17 -9.73 7.38 -27.21
CA PRO A 17 -9.73 8.69 -27.88
C PRO A 17 -10.03 9.87 -26.97
N ASP A 18 -10.68 9.63 -25.83
CA ASP A 18 -10.95 10.65 -24.82
C ASP A 18 -9.68 11.11 -24.06
N GLY A 19 -8.56 10.39 -24.25
CA GLY A 19 -7.28 10.68 -23.60
C GLY A 19 -7.29 10.49 -22.08
N VAL A 20 -8.25 9.73 -21.54
CA VAL A 20 -8.32 9.39 -20.11
C VAL A 20 -7.69 8.03 -19.87
N LEU A 21 -6.64 7.98 -19.06
CA LEU A 21 -6.04 6.72 -18.61
C LEU A 21 -7.02 5.96 -17.72
N ARG A 22 -7.29 4.73 -18.04
CA ARG A 22 -8.16 3.82 -17.29
C ARG A 22 -7.31 2.89 -16.46
N MET A 23 -7.30 3.12 -15.13
CA MET A 23 -6.51 2.38 -14.17
C MET A 23 -7.42 1.55 -13.27
N TYR A 24 -7.23 0.23 -13.28
CA TYR A 24 -7.85 -0.69 -12.34
C TYR A 24 -6.81 -1.25 -11.39
N VAL A 25 -7.13 -1.34 -10.12
CA VAL A 25 -6.25 -1.96 -9.11
C VAL A 25 -7.04 -3.03 -8.38
N CYS A 26 -6.55 -4.27 -8.41
CA CYS A 26 -7.14 -5.32 -7.60
C CYS A 26 -7.07 -4.94 -6.13
N GLY A 27 -8.24 -4.84 -5.50
CA GLY A 27 -8.41 -4.48 -4.11
C GLY A 27 -8.19 -5.64 -3.15
N MET A 28 -8.42 -5.40 -1.87
CA MET A 28 -8.26 -6.46 -0.89
C MET A 28 -9.53 -7.29 -0.74
N THR A 29 -9.33 -8.55 -0.32
CA THR A 29 -10.38 -9.38 0.28
C THR A 29 -10.50 -8.99 1.75
N PRO A 30 -11.60 -8.33 2.18
CA PRO A 30 -11.72 -7.75 3.52
C PRO A 30 -12.07 -8.82 4.58
N LYS A 31 -11.09 -9.63 4.93
CA LYS A 31 -11.17 -10.70 5.93
C LYS A 31 -10.36 -10.43 7.18
N PHE A 32 -9.58 -9.34 7.18
CA PHE A 32 -8.69 -8.94 8.26
C PHE A 32 -8.26 -7.47 8.10
N HIS A 33 -7.76 -6.85 9.18
CA HIS A 33 -7.19 -5.51 9.13
C HIS A 33 -6.02 -5.42 8.15
N PRO A 34 -5.82 -4.25 7.48
CA PRO A 34 -4.72 -4.07 6.53
C PRO A 34 -3.36 -4.27 7.20
N HIS A 35 -2.49 -4.98 6.51
CA HIS A 35 -1.10 -5.18 6.92
C HIS A 35 -0.14 -4.45 5.99
N ILE A 36 1.16 -4.44 6.34
CA ILE A 36 2.20 -3.71 5.60
C ILE A 36 2.28 -4.12 4.11
N GLY A 37 1.95 -5.37 3.76
CA GLY A 37 1.89 -5.81 2.36
C GLY A 37 0.80 -5.09 1.57
N HIS A 38 -0.40 -4.89 2.15
CA HIS A 38 -1.46 -4.07 1.53
C HIS A 38 -0.99 -2.62 1.36
N ALA A 39 -0.43 -2.03 2.43
CA ALA A 39 0.08 -0.66 2.36
C ALA A 39 1.15 -0.50 1.28
N ARG A 40 2.06 -1.48 1.13
CA ARG A 40 3.08 -1.49 0.07
C ARG A 40 2.48 -1.36 -1.31
N THR A 41 1.46 -2.17 -1.62
CA THR A 41 0.82 -2.16 -2.92
C THR A 41 0.06 -0.86 -3.16
N PHE A 42 -0.81 -0.45 -2.23
CA PHE A 42 -1.69 0.69 -2.47
C PHE A 42 -0.97 2.04 -2.40
N VAL A 43 0.06 2.19 -1.58
CA VAL A 43 0.94 3.37 -1.61
C VAL A 43 1.73 3.43 -2.92
N ALA A 44 2.21 2.31 -3.46
CA ALA A 44 2.88 2.29 -4.75
C ALA A 44 1.95 2.73 -5.89
N MET A 45 0.72 2.21 -5.93
CA MET A 45 -0.28 2.61 -6.94
C MET A 45 -0.71 4.07 -6.79
N ASP A 46 -0.79 4.58 -5.55
CA ASP A 46 -1.07 5.99 -5.28
C ASP A 46 0.06 6.91 -5.79
N VAL A 47 1.32 6.53 -5.60
CA VAL A 47 2.47 7.30 -6.14
C VAL A 47 2.45 7.33 -7.66
N ILE A 48 2.16 6.20 -8.32
CA ILE A 48 2.00 6.13 -9.78
C ILE A 48 0.87 7.07 -10.22
N ARG A 49 -0.30 6.99 -9.59
CA ARG A 49 -1.44 7.87 -9.87
C ARG A 49 -1.09 9.35 -9.69
N ARG A 50 -0.50 9.73 -8.55
CA ARG A 50 -0.11 11.10 -8.25
C ARG A 50 0.85 11.67 -9.29
N TYR A 51 1.86 10.88 -9.65
CA TYR A 51 2.83 11.32 -10.65
C TYR A 51 2.20 11.49 -12.03
N LEU A 52 1.33 10.58 -12.46
CA LEU A 52 0.62 10.72 -13.74
C LEU A 52 -0.27 11.96 -13.77
N LEU A 53 -1.00 12.25 -12.68
CA LEU A 53 -1.79 13.48 -12.55
C LEU A 53 -0.89 14.74 -12.56
N TYR A 54 0.24 14.72 -11.87
CA TYR A 54 1.23 15.77 -11.87
C TYR A 54 1.79 16.03 -13.28
N ARG A 55 2.00 14.99 -14.09
CA ARG A 55 2.44 15.11 -15.49
C ARG A 55 1.31 15.54 -16.45
N GLY A 56 0.13 15.83 -15.92
CA GLY A 56 -1.00 16.37 -16.68
C GLY A 56 -1.88 15.31 -17.35
N TYR A 57 -1.69 14.02 -17.08
CA TYR A 57 -2.61 13.00 -17.55
C TYR A 57 -3.95 13.12 -16.82
N ARG A 58 -5.04 12.86 -17.53
CA ARG A 58 -6.36 12.61 -16.94
C ARG A 58 -6.46 11.11 -16.66
N LEU A 59 -6.93 10.74 -15.47
CA LEU A 59 -6.95 9.35 -15.04
C LEU A 59 -8.25 9.03 -14.30
N LYS A 60 -8.84 7.88 -14.60
CA LYS A 60 -9.95 7.28 -13.85
C LYS A 60 -9.43 6.03 -13.15
N HIS A 61 -9.42 6.05 -11.82
CA HIS A 61 -8.93 4.95 -10.97
C HIS A 61 -10.11 4.21 -10.32
N VAL A 62 -10.17 2.91 -10.54
CA VAL A 62 -11.13 2.00 -9.91
C VAL A 62 -10.38 0.95 -9.12
N GLN A 63 -10.86 0.68 -7.91
CA GLN A 63 -10.32 -0.35 -7.02
C GLN A 63 -11.47 -1.11 -6.38
N ASN A 64 -11.51 -2.44 -6.52
CA ASN A 64 -12.60 -3.23 -5.98
C ASN A 64 -12.42 -3.64 -4.52
N PHE A 65 -13.50 -4.19 -3.95
CA PHE A 65 -13.44 -5.05 -2.79
C PHE A 65 -14.07 -6.41 -3.12
N THR A 66 -13.34 -7.47 -2.80
CA THR A 66 -13.88 -8.84 -2.83
C THR A 66 -14.62 -9.10 -1.52
N ASP A 67 -15.85 -8.56 -1.41
CA ASP A 67 -16.65 -8.57 -0.19
C ASP A 67 -17.38 -9.91 0.08
N ILE A 68 -17.19 -10.90 -0.79
CA ILE A 68 -17.63 -12.28 -0.63
C ILE A 68 -16.55 -13.24 -1.13
N ASP A 69 -16.04 -14.11 -0.27
CA ASP A 69 -15.01 -15.10 -0.54
C ASP A 69 -15.02 -16.19 0.53
N ASP A 70 -14.46 -17.38 0.24
CA ASP A 70 -14.35 -18.49 1.19
C ASP A 70 -13.75 -18.05 2.53
N LYS A 71 -12.71 -17.22 2.48
CA LYS A 71 -11.99 -16.79 3.68
C LYS A 71 -12.76 -15.78 4.53
N ILE A 72 -13.64 -14.99 3.91
CA ILE A 72 -14.56 -14.09 4.66
C ILE A 72 -15.62 -14.92 5.34
N ILE A 73 -16.18 -15.93 4.64
CA ILE A 73 -17.19 -16.86 5.19
C ILE A 73 -16.61 -17.60 6.40
N GLU A 74 -15.41 -18.18 6.27
CA GLU A 74 -14.71 -18.86 7.37
C GLU A 74 -14.45 -17.92 8.56
N ARG A 75 -14.07 -16.67 8.29
CA ARG A 75 -13.84 -15.65 9.31
C ARG A 75 -15.11 -15.28 10.04
N ALA A 76 -16.19 -15.03 9.32
CA ALA A 76 -17.49 -14.71 9.87
C ALA A 76 -18.02 -15.84 10.77
N GLN A 77 -17.89 -17.10 10.32
CA GLN A 77 -18.24 -18.28 11.11
C GLN A 77 -17.44 -18.39 12.41
N ARG A 78 -16.10 -18.15 12.32
CA ARG A 78 -15.21 -18.18 13.50
C ARG A 78 -15.58 -17.09 14.52
N GLU A 79 -15.98 -15.92 14.05
CA GLU A 79 -16.36 -14.78 14.89
C GLU A 79 -17.85 -14.80 15.28
N GLN A 80 -18.62 -15.79 14.82
CA GLN A 80 -20.07 -15.89 15.02
C GLN A 80 -20.82 -14.62 14.57
N ARG A 81 -20.45 -14.10 13.41
CA ARG A 81 -21.01 -12.91 12.79
C ARG A 81 -21.54 -13.22 11.40
N ASP A 82 -22.34 -12.31 10.85
CA ASP A 82 -22.74 -12.40 9.45
C ASP A 82 -21.58 -11.95 8.52
N VAL A 83 -21.58 -12.48 7.29
CA VAL A 83 -20.51 -12.27 6.30
C VAL A 83 -20.45 -10.81 5.87
N GLU A 84 -21.60 -10.16 5.66
CA GLU A 84 -21.69 -8.77 5.20
C GLU A 84 -21.13 -7.79 6.24
N SER A 85 -21.49 -7.93 7.52
CA SER A 85 -20.96 -7.07 8.59
C SER A 85 -19.46 -7.27 8.79
N THR A 86 -18.98 -8.51 8.65
CA THR A 86 -17.55 -8.83 8.72
C THR A 86 -16.78 -8.15 7.59
N ALA A 87 -17.23 -8.29 6.34
CA ALA A 87 -16.61 -7.63 5.20
C ALA A 87 -16.63 -6.11 5.35
N ARG A 88 -17.77 -5.53 5.74
CA ARG A 88 -17.95 -4.08 5.92
C ARG A 88 -16.97 -3.49 6.94
N GLU A 89 -16.77 -4.14 8.07
CA GLU A 89 -15.81 -3.70 9.09
C GLU A 89 -14.39 -3.61 8.52
N TYR A 90 -13.93 -4.67 7.85
CA TYR A 90 -12.56 -4.67 7.31
C TYR A 90 -12.39 -3.75 6.10
N MET A 91 -13.46 -3.51 5.32
CA MET A 91 -13.46 -2.46 4.28
C MET A 91 -13.29 -1.07 4.91
N GLN A 92 -14.02 -0.78 5.99
CA GLN A 92 -13.90 0.50 6.70
C GLN A 92 -12.51 0.65 7.33
N SER A 93 -11.99 -0.39 7.95
CA SER A 93 -10.62 -0.41 8.48
C SER A 93 -9.59 -0.13 7.38
N TYR A 94 -9.74 -0.74 6.19
CA TYR A 94 -8.89 -0.46 5.04
C TYR A 94 -8.93 1.01 4.64
N LEU A 95 -10.11 1.57 4.43
CA LEU A 95 -10.26 2.96 3.99
C LEU A 95 -9.66 3.94 5.02
N ALA A 96 -9.89 3.70 6.31
CA ALA A 96 -9.33 4.53 7.38
C ALA A 96 -7.79 4.46 7.43
N VAL A 97 -7.21 3.29 7.24
CA VAL A 97 -5.74 3.13 7.20
C VAL A 97 -5.15 3.79 5.96
N MET A 98 -5.76 3.65 4.78
CA MET A 98 -5.28 4.27 3.55
C MET A 98 -5.35 5.80 3.63
N ASP A 99 -6.41 6.36 4.21
CA ASP A 99 -6.52 7.80 4.45
C ASP A 99 -5.39 8.31 5.36
N ARG A 100 -5.13 7.62 6.48
CA ARG A 100 -4.00 7.95 7.38
C ARG A 100 -2.65 7.92 6.66
N LEU A 101 -2.46 6.98 5.73
CA LEU A 101 -1.24 6.88 4.92
C LEU A 101 -1.22 7.86 3.74
N ASN A 102 -2.17 8.81 3.66
CA ASN A 102 -2.31 9.79 2.58
C ASN A 102 -2.43 9.13 1.18
N VAL A 103 -3.11 7.98 1.10
CA VAL A 103 -3.48 7.37 -0.18
C VAL A 103 -4.76 8.05 -0.69
N GLN A 104 -4.71 8.59 -1.91
CA GLN A 104 -5.88 9.23 -2.51
C GLN A 104 -6.98 8.19 -2.77
N PRO A 105 -8.25 8.49 -2.41
CA PRO A 105 -9.35 7.57 -2.66
C PRO A 105 -9.50 7.28 -4.16
N ALA A 106 -9.86 6.04 -4.51
CA ALA A 106 -10.23 5.71 -5.88
C ALA A 106 -11.52 6.44 -6.28
N ASP A 107 -11.73 6.61 -7.59
CA ASP A 107 -12.94 7.24 -8.12
C ASP A 107 -14.17 6.35 -7.91
N ALA A 108 -13.97 5.03 -7.78
CA ALA A 108 -15.00 4.07 -7.43
C ALA A 108 -14.42 2.83 -6.73
N TYR A 109 -15.22 2.27 -5.82
CA TYR A 109 -14.93 1.02 -5.12
C TYR A 109 -16.07 0.01 -5.36
N PRO A 110 -16.11 -0.65 -6.55
CA PRO A 110 -17.10 -1.69 -6.78
C PRO A 110 -16.89 -2.89 -5.84
N THR A 111 -18.00 -3.52 -5.44
CA THR A 111 -17.99 -4.75 -4.63
C THR A 111 -18.52 -5.92 -5.45
N VAL A 112 -18.07 -7.14 -5.15
CA VAL A 112 -18.53 -8.35 -5.83
C VAL A 112 -20.03 -8.53 -5.66
N THR A 113 -20.55 -8.32 -4.44
CA THR A 113 -22.00 -8.45 -4.17
C THR A 113 -22.83 -7.43 -4.93
N GLY A 114 -22.31 -6.21 -5.15
CA GLY A 114 -22.95 -5.15 -5.92
C GLY A 114 -22.93 -5.36 -7.44
N PHE A 115 -22.06 -6.26 -7.93
CA PHE A 115 -21.89 -6.53 -9.37
C PHE A 115 -22.29 -7.95 -9.79
N MET A 116 -23.01 -8.66 -8.95
CA MET A 116 -23.32 -10.07 -9.14
C MET A 116 -24.00 -10.38 -10.48
N GLU A 117 -24.96 -9.57 -10.91
CA GLU A 117 -25.65 -9.74 -12.19
C GLU A 117 -24.66 -9.62 -13.37
N ARG A 118 -23.77 -8.64 -13.34
CA ARG A 118 -22.74 -8.43 -14.37
C ARG A 118 -21.72 -9.57 -14.43
N ILE A 119 -21.39 -10.13 -13.27
CA ILE A 119 -20.53 -11.31 -13.17
C ILE A 119 -21.20 -12.52 -13.83
N VAL A 120 -22.47 -12.75 -13.52
CA VAL A 120 -23.25 -13.86 -14.14
C VAL A 120 -23.36 -13.67 -15.66
N GLU A 121 -23.64 -12.44 -16.12
CA GLU A 121 -23.68 -12.12 -17.56
C GLU A 121 -22.34 -12.37 -18.24
N PHE A 122 -21.24 -11.99 -17.60
CA PHE A 122 -19.88 -12.23 -18.14
C PHE A 122 -19.60 -13.72 -18.29
N ILE A 123 -19.89 -14.52 -17.24
CA ILE A 123 -19.72 -15.97 -17.27
C ILE A 123 -20.61 -16.61 -18.36
N ALA A 124 -21.87 -16.17 -18.50
CA ALA A 124 -22.77 -16.66 -19.53
C ALA A 124 -22.20 -16.42 -20.94
N GLY A 125 -21.63 -15.24 -21.18
CA GLY A 125 -20.97 -14.93 -22.44
C GLY A 125 -19.75 -15.83 -22.73
N LEU A 126 -18.96 -16.18 -21.71
CA LEU A 126 -17.85 -17.13 -21.86
C LEU A 126 -18.35 -18.56 -22.17
N VAL A 127 -19.46 -18.98 -21.57
CA VAL A 127 -20.07 -20.28 -21.87
C VAL A 127 -20.62 -20.30 -23.30
N GLU A 128 -21.31 -19.25 -23.71
CA GLU A 128 -21.88 -19.12 -25.07
C GLU A 128 -20.79 -19.08 -26.15
N SER A 129 -19.66 -18.40 -25.87
CA SER A 129 -18.52 -18.36 -26.80
C SER A 129 -17.64 -19.62 -26.79
N GLY A 130 -17.94 -20.60 -25.93
CA GLY A 130 -17.22 -21.87 -25.84
C GLY A 130 -15.90 -21.82 -25.07
N HIS A 131 -15.63 -20.74 -24.33
CA HIS A 131 -14.45 -20.59 -23.47
C HIS A 131 -14.68 -21.07 -22.04
N ALA A 132 -15.92 -21.40 -21.68
CA ALA A 132 -16.28 -21.97 -20.39
C ALA A 132 -17.31 -23.07 -20.53
N TYR A 133 -17.43 -23.92 -19.52
CA TYR A 133 -18.39 -25.01 -19.48
C TYR A 133 -18.99 -25.19 -18.09
N ALA A 134 -20.28 -25.48 -18.07
CA ALA A 134 -20.99 -25.87 -16.85
C ALA A 134 -20.92 -27.39 -16.65
N VAL A 135 -20.91 -27.82 -15.39
CA VAL A 135 -20.95 -29.22 -15.01
C VAL A 135 -22.23 -29.57 -14.23
N ASP A 136 -22.60 -30.83 -14.17
CA ASP A 136 -23.85 -31.29 -13.56
C ASP A 136 -23.99 -30.91 -12.06
N THR A 137 -22.85 -30.61 -11.39
CA THR A 137 -22.84 -30.13 -10.01
C THR A 137 -23.37 -28.73 -9.85
N GLY A 138 -23.40 -27.94 -10.94
CA GLY A 138 -23.77 -26.51 -10.94
C GLY A 138 -22.56 -25.59 -10.85
N ASP A 139 -21.33 -26.11 -10.94
CA ASP A 139 -20.12 -25.32 -11.06
C ASP A 139 -19.88 -24.95 -12.54
N VAL A 140 -19.17 -23.83 -12.78
CA VAL A 140 -18.74 -23.43 -14.13
C VAL A 140 -17.23 -23.21 -14.10
N TYR A 141 -16.55 -23.77 -15.08
CA TYR A 141 -15.10 -23.64 -15.23
C TYR A 141 -14.73 -22.95 -16.53
N PHE A 142 -13.65 -22.16 -16.51
CA PHE A 142 -12.99 -21.68 -17.70
C PHE A 142 -12.15 -22.80 -18.29
N ASP A 143 -12.29 -23.02 -19.60
CA ASP A 143 -11.50 -23.99 -20.37
C ASP A 143 -10.18 -23.36 -20.79
N VAL A 144 -9.10 -23.61 -20.04
CA VAL A 144 -7.78 -23.03 -20.30
C VAL A 144 -7.23 -23.43 -21.67
N ALA A 145 -7.60 -24.60 -22.18
CA ALA A 145 -7.17 -25.04 -23.51
C ALA A 145 -7.79 -24.21 -24.64
N SER A 146 -8.90 -23.52 -24.38
CA SER A 146 -9.55 -22.62 -25.35
C SER A 146 -8.85 -21.26 -25.53
N PHE A 147 -7.84 -20.94 -24.68
CA PHE A 147 -7.05 -19.73 -24.77
C PHE A 147 -5.56 -20.03 -24.98
N PRO A 148 -5.10 -20.07 -26.24
CA PRO A 148 -3.72 -20.51 -26.58
C PRO A 148 -2.60 -19.71 -25.93
N ASP A 149 -2.83 -18.41 -25.67
CA ASP A 149 -1.85 -17.49 -25.10
C ASP A 149 -1.82 -17.49 -23.56
N TYR A 150 -2.45 -18.48 -22.92
CA TYR A 150 -2.44 -18.60 -21.47
C TYR A 150 -1.01 -18.79 -20.93
N GLY A 151 -0.60 -17.94 -19.99
CA GLY A 151 0.77 -17.88 -19.48
C GLY A 151 1.57 -16.69 -19.99
N LYS A 152 1.00 -15.84 -20.88
CA LYS A 152 1.71 -14.71 -21.50
C LYS A 152 2.11 -13.62 -20.51
N LEU A 153 1.36 -13.41 -19.41
CA LEU A 153 1.70 -12.44 -18.38
C LEU A 153 2.78 -12.95 -17.44
N SER A 154 2.62 -14.19 -16.98
CA SER A 154 3.52 -14.81 -16.00
C SER A 154 4.79 -15.38 -16.62
N HIS A 155 4.87 -15.42 -17.95
CA HIS A 155 5.96 -16.02 -18.73
C HIS A 155 6.26 -17.48 -18.31
N ARG A 156 5.20 -18.22 -17.88
CA ARG A 156 5.32 -19.60 -17.43
C ARG A 156 5.04 -20.58 -18.56
N ASP A 157 5.89 -21.60 -18.65
CA ASP A 157 5.59 -22.74 -19.51
C ASP A 157 4.50 -23.61 -18.86
N LEU A 158 3.36 -23.71 -19.53
CA LEU A 158 2.21 -24.49 -19.09
C LEU A 158 2.52 -25.98 -18.91
N ASN A 159 3.44 -26.53 -19.70
CA ASN A 159 3.81 -27.94 -19.59
C ASN A 159 4.57 -28.26 -18.31
N SER A 160 5.32 -27.31 -17.78
CA SER A 160 5.99 -27.45 -16.48
C SER A 160 5.01 -27.50 -15.29
N GLN A 161 3.83 -26.89 -15.44
CA GLN A 161 2.78 -26.88 -14.42
C GLN A 161 2.00 -28.19 -14.37
N LEU A 162 1.81 -28.89 -15.49
CA LEU A 162 1.19 -30.21 -15.53
C LEU A 162 1.97 -31.25 -14.73
N VAL A 163 3.29 -31.10 -14.65
CA VAL A 163 4.15 -31.99 -13.82
C VAL A 163 3.97 -31.73 -12.33
N ALA A 164 3.68 -30.47 -11.93
CA ALA A 164 3.44 -30.09 -10.54
C ALA A 164 1.98 -30.34 -10.09
N ALA A 165 1.02 -30.35 -11.01
CA ALA A 165 -0.41 -30.51 -10.76
C ALA A 165 -0.88 -31.98 -10.72
N ARG A 166 -0.07 -32.92 -10.20
CA ARG A 166 -0.50 -34.26 -9.85
C ARG A 166 -1.47 -34.34 -8.65
N LYS A 167 -2.26 -33.26 -8.45
CA LYS A 167 -3.44 -33.30 -7.58
C LYS A 167 -4.56 -34.01 -8.34
N GLU A 168 -5.33 -34.82 -7.60
CA GLU A 168 -6.57 -35.42 -8.11
C GLU A 168 -7.41 -34.33 -8.76
N LEU A 169 -7.88 -34.57 -9.98
CA LEU A 169 -8.81 -33.69 -10.67
C LEU A 169 -10.03 -33.45 -9.78
N GLU A 170 -10.35 -32.19 -9.53
CA GLU A 170 -11.63 -31.88 -8.89
C GLU A 170 -12.78 -32.44 -9.75
N PRO A 171 -13.81 -33.03 -9.14
CA PRO A 171 -14.92 -33.61 -9.88
C PRO A 171 -15.52 -32.60 -10.86
N GLY A 172 -15.60 -33.01 -12.14
CA GLY A 172 -16.19 -32.18 -13.20
C GLY A 172 -15.20 -31.32 -14.03
N LYS A 173 -13.97 -31.08 -13.57
CA LYS A 173 -12.95 -30.42 -14.38
C LYS A 173 -12.52 -31.33 -15.57
N ARG A 174 -12.33 -30.70 -16.74
CA ARG A 174 -11.80 -31.36 -17.94
C ARG A 174 -10.26 -31.39 -17.96
N ASP A 175 -9.64 -30.30 -17.44
CA ASP A 175 -8.20 -30.13 -17.32
C ASP A 175 -7.84 -29.61 -15.92
N PRO A 176 -6.74 -30.07 -15.28
CA PRO A 176 -6.30 -29.57 -13.99
C PRO A 176 -6.06 -28.05 -13.93
N ARG A 177 -5.77 -27.42 -15.07
CA ARG A 177 -5.53 -25.98 -15.20
C ARG A 177 -6.81 -25.16 -15.21
N ASP A 178 -7.96 -25.80 -15.55
CA ASP A 178 -9.24 -25.08 -15.56
C ASP A 178 -9.52 -24.48 -14.21
N PHE A 179 -10.11 -23.30 -14.17
CA PHE A 179 -10.38 -22.59 -12.94
C PHE A 179 -11.86 -22.21 -12.81
N ALA A 180 -12.34 -22.16 -11.59
CA ALA A 180 -13.75 -21.92 -11.34
C ALA A 180 -14.14 -20.47 -11.66
N LEU A 181 -15.20 -20.32 -12.44
CA LEU A 181 -15.90 -19.05 -12.71
C LEU A 181 -17.12 -18.89 -11.82
N TRP A 182 -17.84 -20.01 -11.57
CA TRP A 182 -18.97 -20.07 -10.67
C TRP A 182 -18.85 -21.31 -9.79
N LYS A 183 -19.08 -21.16 -8.50
CA LYS A 183 -19.06 -22.23 -7.52
C LYS A 183 -20.45 -22.43 -6.96
N ARG A 184 -20.97 -23.65 -7.03
CA ARG A 184 -22.22 -24.00 -6.34
C ARG A 184 -22.09 -23.75 -4.85
N ALA A 185 -23.08 -23.08 -4.27
CA ALA A 185 -23.13 -22.86 -2.84
C ALA A 185 -23.39 -24.14 -2.07
N ARG A 186 -22.75 -24.26 -0.92
CA ARG A 186 -23.07 -25.28 0.09
C ARG A 186 -24.24 -24.81 0.95
N GLU A 187 -24.84 -25.74 1.68
CA GLU A 187 -25.91 -25.40 2.60
C GLU A 187 -25.43 -24.39 3.67
N GLY A 188 -26.19 -23.32 3.85
CA GLY A 188 -25.87 -22.25 4.79
C GLY A 188 -24.87 -21.19 4.29
N GLU A 189 -24.30 -21.34 3.09
CA GLU A 189 -23.44 -20.32 2.50
C GLU A 189 -24.27 -19.21 1.79
N PRO A 190 -23.78 -17.96 1.77
CA PRO A 190 -24.35 -16.93 0.91
C PRO A 190 -24.35 -17.37 -0.55
N ALA A 191 -25.49 -17.16 -1.24
CA ALA A 191 -25.65 -17.65 -2.61
C ALA A 191 -26.58 -16.79 -3.44
N TRP A 192 -26.22 -16.57 -4.69
CA TRP A 192 -26.98 -15.81 -5.67
C TRP A 192 -27.53 -16.71 -6.76
N PRO A 193 -28.65 -16.31 -7.40
CA PRO A 193 -29.20 -17.08 -8.51
C PRO A 193 -28.30 -16.96 -9.75
N SER A 194 -28.21 -18.05 -10.51
CA SER A 194 -27.56 -18.07 -11.82
C SER A 194 -28.26 -19.11 -12.74
N PRO A 195 -27.98 -19.12 -14.05
CA PRO A 195 -28.47 -20.16 -14.96
C PRO A 195 -28.04 -21.58 -14.57
N TRP A 196 -26.95 -21.72 -13.82
CA TRP A 196 -26.35 -23.01 -13.40
C TRP A 196 -26.78 -23.44 -11.99
N GLY A 197 -27.60 -22.63 -11.33
CA GLY A 197 -28.05 -22.86 -9.96
C GLY A 197 -27.53 -21.80 -8.99
N ARG A 198 -27.92 -21.96 -7.71
CA ARG A 198 -27.48 -21.02 -6.66
C ARG A 198 -26.01 -21.25 -6.32
N GLY A 199 -25.24 -20.13 -6.31
CA GLY A 199 -23.81 -20.19 -6.07
C GLY A 199 -23.20 -18.82 -5.85
N ARG A 200 -21.91 -18.75 -6.03
CA ARG A 200 -21.10 -17.52 -5.94
C ARG A 200 -19.97 -17.55 -6.99
N PRO A 201 -19.41 -16.39 -7.36
CA PRO A 201 -18.35 -16.31 -8.35
C PRO A 201 -17.07 -16.99 -7.87
N GLY A 202 -16.25 -17.43 -8.81
CA GLY A 202 -14.85 -17.72 -8.61
C GLY A 202 -14.07 -16.39 -8.45
N TRP A 203 -12.98 -16.41 -7.72
CA TRP A 203 -12.21 -15.22 -7.38
C TRP A 203 -11.71 -14.41 -8.59
N HIS A 204 -11.41 -15.05 -9.72
CA HIS A 204 -10.76 -14.37 -10.86
C HIS A 204 -11.75 -13.61 -11.74
N ILE A 205 -12.99 -14.08 -11.85
CA ILE A 205 -14.01 -13.46 -12.72
C ILE A 205 -14.51 -12.11 -12.18
N GLU A 206 -14.41 -11.92 -10.88
CA GLU A 206 -14.88 -10.73 -10.19
C GLU A 206 -14.24 -9.47 -10.75
N CYS A 207 -12.89 -9.42 -10.81
CA CYS A 207 -12.15 -8.27 -11.29
C CYS A 207 -12.37 -8.05 -12.79
N SER A 208 -12.41 -9.08 -13.62
CA SER A 208 -12.69 -8.96 -15.04
C SER A 208 -14.06 -8.30 -15.29
N ALA A 209 -15.10 -8.75 -14.59
CA ALA A 209 -16.45 -8.21 -14.75
C ALA A 209 -16.55 -6.76 -14.24
N MET A 210 -16.00 -6.49 -13.05
CA MET A 210 -16.03 -5.14 -12.45
C MET A 210 -15.20 -4.14 -13.26
N ALA A 211 -14.01 -4.54 -13.75
CA ALA A 211 -13.16 -3.70 -14.59
C ALA A 211 -13.86 -3.34 -15.91
N ARG A 212 -14.44 -4.32 -16.58
CA ARG A 212 -15.18 -4.11 -17.82
C ARG A 212 -16.36 -3.17 -17.64
N GLU A 213 -17.16 -3.36 -16.63
CA GLU A 213 -18.37 -2.54 -16.39
C GLU A 213 -18.02 -1.08 -16.00
N THR A 214 -16.95 -0.87 -15.26
CA THR A 214 -16.57 0.46 -14.75
C THR A 214 -15.66 1.24 -15.67
N LEU A 215 -14.80 0.55 -16.44
CA LEU A 215 -13.74 1.15 -17.25
C LEU A 215 -13.80 0.76 -18.73
N GLY A 216 -14.55 -0.29 -19.08
CA GLY A 216 -14.70 -0.78 -20.46
C GLY A 216 -13.80 -1.99 -20.74
N ASP A 217 -13.82 -2.44 -22.01
CA ASP A 217 -13.22 -3.71 -22.42
C ASP A 217 -11.70 -3.71 -22.44
N GLN A 218 -11.05 -2.56 -22.47
CA GLN A 218 -9.60 -2.41 -22.46
C GLN A 218 -9.15 -1.34 -21.45
N LEU A 219 -8.04 -1.61 -20.76
CA LEU A 219 -7.47 -0.77 -19.71
C LEU A 219 -6.08 -0.27 -20.12
N ASP A 220 -5.74 0.95 -19.68
CA ASP A 220 -4.38 1.46 -19.84
C ASP A 220 -3.43 0.84 -18.80
N ILE A 221 -3.87 0.78 -17.55
CA ILE A 221 -3.07 0.28 -16.42
C ILE A 221 -3.90 -0.68 -15.59
N HIS A 222 -3.31 -1.82 -15.21
CA HIS A 222 -3.85 -2.70 -14.20
C HIS A 222 -2.78 -2.99 -13.15
N GLY A 223 -3.11 -2.76 -11.88
CA GLY A 223 -2.17 -2.83 -10.77
C GLY A 223 -2.53 -3.86 -9.70
N GLY A 224 -1.51 -4.35 -8.99
CA GLY A 224 -1.67 -5.24 -7.85
C GLY A 224 -0.34 -5.68 -7.23
N GLY A 225 -0.38 -6.59 -6.27
CA GLY A 225 0.82 -7.24 -5.75
C GLY A 225 1.41 -8.25 -6.73
N ALA A 226 2.71 -8.48 -6.67
CA ALA A 226 3.39 -9.45 -7.53
C ALA A 226 2.86 -10.91 -7.36
N ASP A 227 2.21 -11.20 -6.25
CA ASP A 227 1.56 -12.49 -6.02
C ASP A 227 0.25 -12.66 -6.80
N LEU A 228 -0.31 -11.60 -7.37
CA LEU A 228 -1.46 -11.64 -8.25
C LEU A 228 -1.11 -11.93 -9.71
N ILE A 229 0.16 -11.80 -10.13
CA ILE A 229 0.58 -12.09 -11.50
C ILE A 229 0.04 -13.45 -11.95
N PHE A 230 0.22 -14.46 -11.10
CA PHE A 230 -0.29 -15.80 -11.34
C PHE A 230 -0.86 -16.43 -10.05
N PRO A 231 -2.08 -16.98 -10.10
CA PRO A 231 -2.89 -17.18 -11.31
C PRO A 231 -3.86 -16.02 -11.61
N HIS A 232 -4.07 -15.03 -10.72
CA HIS A 232 -5.20 -14.12 -10.75
C HIS A 232 -5.24 -13.25 -12.02
N HIS A 233 -4.21 -12.44 -12.27
CA HIS A 233 -4.17 -11.54 -13.42
C HIS A 233 -4.01 -12.29 -14.76
N GLU A 234 -3.32 -13.43 -14.76
CA GLU A 234 -3.28 -14.32 -15.92
C GLU A 234 -4.67 -14.79 -16.31
N ASN A 235 -5.49 -15.18 -15.31
CA ASN A 235 -6.86 -15.62 -15.51
C ASN A 235 -7.77 -14.46 -15.96
N GLU A 236 -7.54 -13.25 -15.46
CA GLU A 236 -8.29 -12.07 -15.92
C GLU A 236 -8.04 -11.76 -17.39
N ILE A 237 -6.80 -11.92 -17.87
CA ILE A 237 -6.48 -11.80 -19.31
C ILE A 237 -7.27 -12.82 -20.10
N ALA A 238 -7.17 -14.11 -19.71
CA ALA A 238 -7.85 -15.18 -20.43
C ALA A 238 -9.37 -14.93 -20.50
N GLN A 239 -10.00 -14.54 -19.39
CA GLN A 239 -11.42 -14.23 -19.30
C GLN A 239 -11.80 -13.05 -20.18
N SER A 240 -11.08 -11.94 -20.05
CA SER A 240 -11.46 -10.68 -20.71
C SER A 240 -11.23 -10.70 -22.21
N GLU A 241 -10.09 -11.24 -22.66
CA GLU A 241 -9.78 -11.32 -24.08
C GLU A 241 -10.65 -12.38 -24.79
N SER A 242 -10.94 -13.52 -24.14
CA SER A 242 -11.85 -14.53 -24.69
C SER A 242 -13.28 -14.01 -24.86
N LEU A 243 -13.78 -13.21 -23.91
CA LEU A 243 -15.14 -12.66 -24.02
C LEU A 243 -15.24 -11.54 -25.05
N THR A 244 -14.25 -10.65 -25.09
CA THR A 244 -14.36 -9.40 -25.86
C THR A 244 -13.73 -9.49 -27.26
N GLY A 245 -12.82 -10.44 -27.47
CA GLY A 245 -11.99 -10.53 -28.67
C GLY A 245 -11.03 -9.34 -28.84
N LYS A 246 -10.82 -8.52 -27.80
CA LYS A 246 -9.95 -7.34 -27.82
C LYS A 246 -8.65 -7.62 -27.09
N GLU A 247 -7.53 -7.40 -27.78
CA GLU A 247 -6.18 -7.56 -27.29
C GLU A 247 -5.38 -6.26 -27.44
N PRO A 248 -4.51 -5.92 -26.45
CA PRO A 248 -4.46 -6.53 -25.15
C PRO A 248 -5.64 -6.08 -24.27
N PHE A 249 -6.08 -6.90 -23.31
CA PHE A 249 -7.02 -6.48 -22.27
C PHE A 249 -6.46 -5.30 -21.48
N VAL A 250 -5.20 -5.38 -21.10
CA VAL A 250 -4.48 -4.30 -20.38
C VAL A 250 -3.15 -4.01 -21.04
N ARG A 251 -2.87 -2.74 -21.32
CA ARG A 251 -1.60 -2.31 -21.94
C ARG A 251 -0.42 -2.41 -20.98
N HIS A 252 -0.56 -1.89 -19.76
CA HIS A 252 0.51 -1.87 -18.76
C HIS A 252 0.09 -2.58 -17.47
N TRP A 253 0.79 -3.65 -17.14
CA TRP A 253 0.62 -4.41 -15.92
C TRP A 253 1.63 -3.97 -14.87
N ALA A 254 1.17 -3.31 -13.80
CA ALA A 254 1.98 -2.77 -12.73
C ALA A 254 1.92 -3.65 -11.48
N HIS A 255 3.01 -4.33 -11.15
CA HIS A 255 3.07 -5.19 -9.98
C HIS A 255 4.04 -4.66 -8.93
N SER A 256 3.55 -4.46 -7.70
CA SER A 256 4.39 -4.08 -6.58
C SER A 256 5.13 -5.30 -6.03
N GLY A 257 6.42 -5.11 -5.68
CA GLY A 257 7.23 -6.13 -5.03
C GLY A 257 6.67 -6.51 -3.65
N LEU A 258 6.89 -7.76 -3.25
CA LEU A 258 6.39 -8.32 -2.00
C LEU A 258 7.13 -7.76 -0.79
N VAL A 259 6.47 -7.77 0.37
CA VAL A 259 7.14 -7.56 1.65
C VAL A 259 7.72 -8.89 2.13
N VAL A 260 9.02 -8.89 2.44
CA VAL A 260 9.75 -10.03 2.96
C VAL A 260 10.30 -9.71 4.35
N LEU A 261 10.27 -10.67 5.26
CA LEU A 261 10.87 -10.51 6.59
C LEU A 261 12.40 -10.51 6.50
N GLY A 262 13.07 -9.91 7.48
CA GLY A 262 14.53 -9.79 7.51
C GLY A 262 15.30 -11.11 7.41
N GLY A 263 14.66 -12.27 7.61
CA GLY A 263 15.19 -13.61 7.37
C GLY A 263 14.96 -14.16 5.96
N GLY A 264 14.36 -13.37 5.06
CA GLY A 264 14.03 -13.81 3.68
C GLY A 264 12.69 -14.54 3.54
N GLU A 265 11.94 -14.75 4.62
CA GLU A 265 10.63 -15.37 4.59
C GLU A 265 9.56 -14.37 4.10
N LYS A 266 8.63 -14.86 3.25
CA LYS A 266 7.47 -14.08 2.85
C LYS A 266 6.55 -13.84 4.05
N MET A 267 6.12 -12.59 4.24
CA MET A 267 5.06 -12.28 5.19
C MET A 267 3.73 -12.81 4.65
N ALA A 268 3.06 -13.69 5.39
CA ALA A 268 1.79 -14.28 4.98
C ALA A 268 0.87 -14.59 6.16
N HIS A 269 -0.45 -14.44 5.96
CA HIS A 269 -1.46 -14.79 6.94
C HIS A 269 -1.40 -16.25 7.42
N SER A 270 -1.08 -17.17 6.50
CA SER A 270 -0.97 -18.60 6.81
C SER A 270 0.18 -18.94 7.76
N LEU A 271 1.12 -18.00 7.94
CA LEU A 271 2.27 -18.15 8.85
C LEU A 271 2.09 -17.37 10.16
N GLU A 272 0.97 -16.66 10.34
CA GLU A 272 0.67 -15.79 11.50
C GLU A 272 1.79 -14.76 11.82
N ASN A 273 2.60 -14.41 10.82
CA ASN A 273 3.79 -13.55 10.94
C ASN A 273 3.58 -12.15 10.36
N PHE A 274 2.35 -11.67 10.28
CA PHE A 274 2.03 -10.35 9.74
C PHE A 274 1.73 -9.35 10.86
N THR A 275 2.11 -8.08 10.62
CA THR A 275 1.83 -6.96 11.49
C THR A 275 0.82 -6.03 10.81
N THR A 276 -0.26 -5.66 11.51
CA THR A 276 -1.24 -4.72 10.99
C THR A 276 -0.65 -3.30 10.94
N ILE A 277 -1.19 -2.47 10.05
CA ILE A 277 -0.77 -1.06 9.99
C ILE A 277 -1.15 -0.34 11.27
N ASP A 278 -2.30 -0.63 11.87
CA ASP A 278 -2.70 0.00 13.14
C ASP A 278 -1.67 -0.25 14.24
N THR A 279 -1.18 -1.49 14.38
CA THR A 279 -0.10 -1.81 15.34
C THR A 279 1.19 -1.04 15.04
N ILE A 280 1.55 -0.86 13.76
CA ILE A 280 2.73 -0.07 13.38
C ILE A 280 2.51 1.42 13.75
N LEU A 281 1.30 1.94 13.53
CA LEU A 281 0.95 3.34 13.78
C LEU A 281 0.73 3.67 15.28
N GLU A 282 0.77 2.70 16.18
CA GLU A 282 0.89 2.94 17.62
C GLU A 282 2.26 3.54 18.00
N ARG A 283 3.28 3.25 17.18
CA ARG A 283 4.66 3.68 17.44
C ARG A 283 5.20 4.68 16.42
N TYR A 284 4.76 4.60 15.19
CA TYR A 284 5.26 5.39 14.07
C TYR A 284 4.19 6.30 13.50
N THR A 285 4.61 7.46 12.99
CA THR A 285 3.69 8.34 12.28
C THR A 285 3.32 7.78 10.91
N PRO A 286 2.13 8.11 10.39
CA PRO A 286 1.77 7.74 9.03
C PRO A 286 2.77 8.19 7.96
N LEU A 287 3.37 9.37 8.14
CA LEU A 287 4.38 9.92 7.24
C LEU A 287 5.67 9.08 7.24
N GLU A 288 6.12 8.60 8.42
CA GLU A 288 7.28 7.72 8.53
C GLU A 288 7.04 6.39 7.82
N VAL A 289 5.86 5.80 8.04
CA VAL A 289 5.45 4.56 7.36
C VAL A 289 5.37 4.77 5.85
N ARG A 290 4.72 5.86 5.39
CA ARG A 290 4.63 6.16 3.96
C ARG A 290 6.00 6.38 3.34
N TYR A 291 6.88 7.15 3.98
CA TYR A 291 8.25 7.35 3.51
C TYR A 291 9.00 6.03 3.36
N PHE A 292 8.94 5.16 4.35
CA PHE A 292 9.54 3.83 4.30
C PHE A 292 9.05 3.03 3.08
N LEU A 293 7.75 3.05 2.80
CA LEU A 293 7.17 2.36 1.66
C LEU A 293 7.60 2.95 0.31
N VAL A 294 7.76 4.28 0.24
CA VAL A 294 8.16 5.00 -0.98
C VAL A 294 9.67 4.93 -1.24
N ALA A 295 10.48 4.77 -0.20
CA ALA A 295 11.95 4.77 -0.31
C ALA A 295 12.53 3.57 -1.08
N THR A 296 11.72 2.55 -1.37
CA THR A 296 12.11 1.39 -2.18
C THR A 296 11.30 1.39 -3.48
N HIS A 297 11.99 1.17 -4.62
CA HIS A 297 11.34 1.09 -5.92
C HIS A 297 10.13 0.13 -5.89
N TYR A 298 8.99 0.53 -6.47
CA TYR A 298 7.73 -0.21 -6.30
C TYR A 298 7.80 -1.68 -6.72
N ARG A 299 8.57 -2.03 -7.75
CA ARG A 299 8.77 -3.43 -8.21
C ARG A 299 9.70 -4.26 -7.34
N SER A 300 10.55 -3.62 -6.54
CA SER A 300 11.49 -4.32 -5.67
C SER A 300 10.82 -4.86 -4.43
N SER A 301 11.25 -6.02 -3.96
CA SER A 301 10.83 -6.53 -2.66
C SER A 301 11.23 -5.57 -1.55
N LEU A 302 10.33 -5.35 -0.59
CA LEU A 302 10.54 -4.50 0.57
C LEU A 302 10.91 -5.36 1.77
N THR A 303 12.11 -5.17 2.31
CA THR A 303 12.54 -5.88 3.52
C THR A 303 11.93 -5.21 4.75
N PHE A 304 11.20 -6.00 5.54
CA PHE A 304 10.58 -5.57 6.81
C PHE A 304 11.29 -6.29 7.95
N THR A 305 12.22 -5.58 8.60
CA THR A 305 13.05 -6.14 9.67
C THR A 305 12.56 -5.62 11.01
N LEU A 306 12.19 -6.56 11.90
CA LEU A 306 11.88 -6.29 13.29
C LEU A 306 13.16 -6.43 14.12
N GLU A 307 13.49 -5.42 14.93
CA GLU A 307 14.65 -5.39 15.83
C GLU A 307 14.18 -5.08 17.25
N GLY A 308 14.85 -5.63 18.24
CA GLY A 308 14.57 -5.40 19.67
C GLY A 308 14.04 -6.63 20.40
N GLU A 309 13.82 -6.47 21.71
CA GLU A 309 13.30 -7.51 22.60
C GLU A 309 11.78 -7.42 22.72
N ALA A 310 11.15 -8.45 23.29
CA ALA A 310 9.71 -8.48 23.51
C ALA A 310 9.26 -7.25 24.35
N GLY A 311 8.40 -6.41 23.77
CA GLY A 311 7.91 -5.17 24.36
C GLY A 311 8.56 -3.87 23.82
N ASP A 312 9.69 -3.94 23.09
CA ASP A 312 10.32 -2.79 22.40
C ASP A 312 10.75 -3.16 20.96
N VAL A 313 9.87 -3.80 20.21
CA VAL A 313 10.14 -4.18 18.82
C VAL A 313 10.08 -2.95 17.93
N ARG A 314 11.13 -2.71 17.14
CA ARG A 314 11.28 -1.59 16.20
C ARG A 314 11.35 -2.10 14.77
N VAL A 315 10.93 -1.25 13.83
CA VAL A 315 11.09 -1.52 12.40
C VAL A 315 12.25 -0.67 11.88
N ARG A 316 13.39 -1.29 11.64
CA ARG A 316 14.63 -0.60 11.24
C ARG A 316 14.43 0.38 10.09
N GLY A 317 13.75 -0.04 9.01
CA GLY A 317 13.52 0.83 7.85
C GLY A 317 12.63 2.05 8.17
N ILE A 318 11.74 1.97 9.17
CA ILE A 318 10.92 3.11 9.59
C ILE A 318 11.74 4.05 10.50
N GLU A 319 12.64 3.52 11.32
CA GLU A 319 13.59 4.38 12.08
C GLU A 319 14.52 5.15 11.13
N ASP A 320 15.00 4.52 10.05
CA ASP A 320 15.77 5.20 9.01
C ASP A 320 14.94 6.30 8.31
N ALA A 321 13.64 6.02 8.05
CA ALA A 321 12.69 6.98 7.49
C ALA A 321 12.50 8.21 8.41
N ARG A 322 12.36 7.98 9.73
CA ARG A 322 12.30 9.06 10.75
C ARG A 322 13.50 9.98 10.66
N GLY A 323 14.71 9.38 10.61
CA GLY A 323 15.96 10.15 10.46
C GLY A 323 16.02 10.94 9.14
N ALA A 324 15.53 10.36 8.05
CA ALA A 324 15.46 11.01 6.74
C ALA A 324 14.50 12.21 6.75
N LEU A 325 13.27 12.01 7.25
CA LEU A 325 12.27 13.07 7.39
C LEU A 325 12.73 14.21 8.29
N GLY A 326 13.42 13.89 9.40
CA GLY A 326 14.03 14.90 10.26
C GLY A 326 15.06 15.78 9.53
N ARG A 327 15.87 15.20 8.62
CA ARG A 327 16.80 15.99 7.79
C ARG A 327 16.05 16.89 6.81
N LEU A 328 14.97 16.42 6.17
CA LEU A 328 14.17 17.22 5.24
C LEU A 328 13.45 18.37 5.95
N ARG A 329 12.87 18.12 7.14
CA ARG A 329 12.25 19.16 7.96
C ARG A 329 13.24 20.24 8.39
N ARG A 330 14.44 19.85 8.84
CA ARG A 330 15.49 20.83 9.17
C ARG A 330 15.92 21.67 7.97
N ALA A 331 16.04 21.07 6.78
CA ALA A 331 16.32 21.81 5.56
C ALA A 331 15.18 22.76 5.18
N PHE A 332 13.94 22.33 5.33
CA PHE A 332 12.77 23.18 5.09
C PHE A 332 12.77 24.40 6.03
N GLY A 333 13.01 24.20 7.35
CA GLY A 333 13.02 25.26 8.35
C GLY A 333 11.61 25.65 8.82
N GLU A 334 11.56 26.53 9.81
CA GLU A 334 10.31 26.94 10.48
C GLU A 334 9.77 28.29 9.96
N GLU A 335 10.57 29.05 9.21
CA GLU A 335 10.18 30.35 8.72
C GLU A 335 8.98 30.25 7.76
N PRO A 336 8.01 31.17 7.85
CA PRO A 336 6.86 31.20 6.94
C PRO A 336 7.29 31.19 5.48
N LEU A 337 6.61 30.40 4.65
CA LEU A 337 6.87 30.28 3.23
C LEU A 337 5.57 30.35 2.43
N SER A 338 5.51 31.27 1.46
CA SER A 338 4.46 31.21 0.43
C SER A 338 4.77 30.08 -0.55
N LEU A 339 3.78 29.22 -0.79
CA LEU A 339 3.90 28.13 -1.77
C LEU A 339 3.71 28.63 -3.21
N ASP A 340 3.19 29.84 -3.40
CA ASP A 340 3.08 30.48 -4.72
C ASP A 340 4.40 31.07 -5.17
N GLY A 341 4.80 30.81 -6.41
CA GLY A 341 5.98 31.36 -7.02
C GLY A 341 6.82 30.37 -7.81
N PRO A 342 7.96 30.81 -8.37
CA PRO A 342 8.79 29.98 -9.22
C PRO A 342 9.42 28.81 -8.44
N LEU A 343 9.59 27.68 -9.13
CA LEU A 343 10.30 26.50 -8.65
C LEU A 343 11.76 26.50 -9.17
N ASP A 344 12.59 25.69 -8.54
CA ASP A 344 13.93 25.37 -9.04
C ASP A 344 13.81 24.34 -10.16
N GLN A 345 13.93 24.83 -11.41
CA GLN A 345 13.66 24.00 -12.59
C GLN A 345 14.63 22.84 -12.71
N ALA A 346 15.88 23.00 -12.31
CA ALA A 346 16.88 21.93 -12.37
C ALA A 346 16.50 20.75 -11.45
N ALA A 347 16.00 21.05 -10.25
CA ALA A 347 15.51 20.04 -9.32
C ALA A 347 14.22 19.37 -9.84
N VAL A 348 13.30 20.16 -10.42
CA VAL A 348 12.08 19.63 -11.06
C VAL A 348 12.42 18.70 -12.22
N ASP A 349 13.33 19.09 -13.09
CA ASP A 349 13.74 18.29 -14.25
C ASP A 349 14.44 17.00 -13.81
N GLY A 350 15.33 17.07 -12.81
CA GLY A 350 15.97 15.89 -12.23
C GLY A 350 14.96 14.90 -11.59
N PHE A 351 14.00 15.44 -10.84
CA PHE A 351 12.92 14.63 -10.26
C PHE A 351 12.06 13.97 -11.33
N ASN A 352 11.67 14.73 -12.35
CA ASN A 352 10.89 14.19 -13.46
C ASN A 352 11.65 13.10 -14.23
N ALA A 353 12.94 13.30 -14.49
CA ALA A 353 13.77 12.28 -15.13
C ALA A 353 13.82 10.98 -14.33
N ALA A 354 13.94 11.05 -13.00
CA ALA A 354 13.89 9.89 -12.12
C ALA A 354 12.52 9.20 -12.16
N MET A 355 11.45 9.95 -12.06
CA MET A 355 10.10 9.41 -12.04
C MET A 355 9.64 8.90 -13.42
N ASP A 356 10.09 9.51 -14.51
CA ASP A 356 9.84 9.03 -15.89
C ASP A 356 10.53 7.67 -16.15
N ALA A 357 11.62 7.36 -15.42
CA ALA A 357 12.27 6.06 -15.44
C ALA A 357 11.54 5.06 -14.52
N ASP A 358 10.34 4.67 -14.93
CA ASP A 358 9.49 3.68 -14.27
C ASP A 358 9.18 4.01 -12.80
N PHE A 359 8.82 5.27 -12.53
CA PHE A 359 8.46 5.76 -11.19
C PHE A 359 9.55 5.46 -10.14
N ASN A 360 10.81 5.74 -10.50
CA ASN A 360 11.96 5.46 -9.64
C ASN A 360 12.02 6.44 -8.45
N THR A 361 11.23 6.12 -7.43
CA THR A 361 11.14 6.93 -6.20
C THR A 361 12.46 7.01 -5.42
N PRO A 362 13.34 5.98 -5.36
CA PRO A 362 14.67 6.11 -4.77
C PRO A 362 15.51 7.23 -5.40
N ASP A 363 15.59 7.29 -6.73
CA ASP A 363 16.34 8.33 -7.43
C ASP A 363 15.66 9.70 -7.30
N ALA A 364 14.32 9.75 -7.33
CA ALA A 364 13.57 10.98 -7.06
C ALA A 364 13.85 11.52 -5.65
N LEU A 365 13.90 10.65 -4.63
CA LEU A 365 14.30 11.03 -3.26
C LEU A 365 15.76 11.50 -3.19
N ALA A 366 16.67 10.91 -3.98
CA ALA A 366 18.05 11.39 -4.05
C ALA A 366 18.11 12.85 -4.54
N VAL A 367 17.36 13.21 -5.58
CA VAL A 367 17.24 14.60 -6.06
C VAL A 367 16.67 15.52 -4.97
N ILE A 368 15.65 15.07 -4.23
CA ILE A 368 15.07 15.81 -3.11
C ILE A 368 16.11 16.05 -2.00
N PHE A 369 16.95 15.07 -1.68
CA PHE A 369 18.02 15.24 -0.68
C PHE A 369 19.15 16.13 -1.18
N ASP A 370 19.47 16.15 -2.48
CA ASP A 370 20.40 17.09 -3.08
C ASP A 370 19.89 18.51 -2.94
N LEU A 371 18.61 18.73 -3.24
CA LEU A 371 17.95 20.03 -3.04
C LEU A 371 17.98 20.45 -1.56
N ALA A 372 17.73 19.52 -0.62
CA ALA A 372 17.81 19.83 0.81
C ALA A 372 19.23 20.24 1.24
N ARG A 373 20.28 19.61 0.68
CA ARG A 373 21.67 20.03 0.91
C ARG A 373 21.96 21.43 0.36
N GLU A 374 21.39 21.76 -0.79
CA GLU A 374 21.52 23.10 -1.37
C GLU A 374 20.79 24.16 -0.56
N ILE A 375 19.60 23.84 -0.02
CA ILE A 375 18.87 24.75 0.89
C ILE A 375 19.76 25.09 2.10
N ASN A 376 20.37 24.09 2.75
CA ASN A 376 21.27 24.34 3.88
C ASN A 376 22.47 25.18 3.46
N ARG A 377 23.09 24.90 2.32
CA ARG A 377 24.23 25.66 1.79
C ARG A 377 23.87 27.12 1.50
N CYS A 378 22.70 27.38 0.92
CA CYS A 378 22.17 28.73 0.70
C CYS A 378 21.98 29.49 2.03
N ARG A 379 21.44 28.81 3.04
CA ARG A 379 21.25 29.40 4.37
C ARG A 379 22.59 29.78 5.00
N ASP A 380 23.57 28.85 4.98
CA ASP A 380 24.90 29.05 5.57
C ASP A 380 25.70 30.16 4.86
N SER A 381 25.52 30.33 3.54
CA SER A 381 26.20 31.35 2.74
C SER A 381 25.51 32.71 2.77
N GLY A 382 24.36 32.85 3.40
CA GLY A 382 23.58 34.11 3.40
C GLY A 382 23.02 34.45 2.02
N ALA A 383 22.62 33.45 1.22
CA ALA A 383 22.03 33.68 -0.10
C ALA A 383 20.75 34.53 -0.01
N ALA A 384 20.37 35.15 -1.13
CA ALA A 384 19.18 35.99 -1.19
C ALA A 384 17.91 35.19 -0.71
N PRO A 385 17.06 35.80 0.13
CA PRO A 385 15.85 35.12 0.63
C PRO A 385 14.99 34.50 -0.48
N ALA A 386 14.83 35.21 -1.60
CA ALA A 386 14.05 34.70 -2.74
C ALA A 386 14.61 33.41 -3.36
N GLU A 387 15.93 33.22 -3.32
CA GLU A 387 16.57 32.00 -3.80
C GLU A 387 16.37 30.83 -2.83
N LEU A 388 16.50 31.09 -1.54
CA LEU A 388 16.22 30.12 -0.48
C LEU A 388 14.74 29.67 -0.53
N ASP A 389 13.80 30.61 -0.62
CA ASP A 389 12.36 30.34 -0.68
C ASP A 389 11.97 29.56 -1.93
N ARG A 390 12.59 29.86 -3.08
CA ARG A 390 12.37 29.07 -4.29
C ARG A 390 12.71 27.60 -4.08
N ARG A 391 13.86 27.28 -3.48
CA ARG A 391 14.28 25.91 -3.22
C ARG A 391 13.42 25.21 -2.16
N ARG A 392 13.06 25.92 -1.09
CA ARG A 392 12.15 25.39 -0.04
C ARG A 392 10.78 25.07 -0.63
N ARG A 393 10.25 25.92 -1.49
CA ARG A 393 8.98 25.69 -2.21
C ARG A 393 9.08 24.46 -3.10
N THR A 394 10.17 24.32 -3.84
CA THR A 394 10.41 23.16 -4.70
C THR A 394 10.50 21.88 -3.89
N LEU A 395 11.16 21.90 -2.73
CA LEU A 395 11.25 20.74 -1.82
C LEU A 395 9.86 20.24 -1.43
N VAL A 396 8.98 21.13 -0.98
CA VAL A 396 7.61 20.77 -0.59
C VAL A 396 6.83 20.25 -1.80
N HIS A 397 6.90 20.96 -2.93
CA HIS A 397 6.21 20.59 -4.15
C HIS A 397 6.55 19.16 -4.63
N LEU A 398 7.84 18.80 -4.66
CA LEU A 398 8.28 17.48 -5.10
C LEU A 398 7.91 16.38 -4.09
N LEU A 399 7.96 16.67 -2.79
CA LEU A 399 7.51 15.75 -1.75
C LEU A 399 5.99 15.48 -1.83
N GLU A 400 5.18 16.50 -2.14
CA GLU A 400 3.73 16.37 -2.31
C GLU A 400 3.37 15.44 -3.47
N VAL A 401 4.14 15.43 -4.56
CA VAL A 401 3.97 14.47 -5.66
C VAL A 401 4.10 13.02 -5.16
N LEU A 402 4.97 12.77 -4.19
CA LEU A 402 5.11 11.46 -3.54
C LEU A 402 4.10 11.24 -2.39
N GLY A 403 3.26 12.24 -2.11
CA GLY A 403 2.31 12.23 -1.00
C GLY A 403 2.99 12.36 0.38
N LEU A 404 4.18 12.95 0.44
CA LEU A 404 4.95 13.18 1.65
C LEU A 404 4.82 14.64 2.09
N ASP A 405 3.91 14.95 3.01
CA ASP A 405 3.77 16.29 3.58
C ASP A 405 4.59 16.43 4.87
N ILE A 406 5.77 17.05 4.75
CA ILE A 406 6.66 17.31 5.90
C ILE A 406 6.23 18.48 6.78
N ARG A 407 5.26 19.29 6.34
CA ARG A 407 4.71 20.44 7.09
C ARG A 407 3.66 19.98 8.09
N ALA A 408 2.98 18.86 7.84
CA ALA A 408 2.09 18.29 8.83
C ALA A 408 2.88 18.08 10.12
N GLU A 409 2.39 18.62 11.22
CA GLU A 409 2.97 18.39 12.53
C GLU A 409 3.04 16.87 12.73
N GLY A 410 4.27 16.34 12.69
CA GLY A 410 4.50 15.05 13.31
C GLY A 410 4.08 15.18 14.76
N PRO A 411 3.76 14.10 15.49
CA PRO A 411 3.77 14.17 16.92
C PRO A 411 5.08 14.89 17.24
N ALA A 412 4.98 15.97 18.01
CA ALA A 412 6.15 16.71 18.48
C ALA A 412 7.17 15.62 18.79
N GLU A 413 8.38 15.70 18.22
CA GLU A 413 9.44 14.83 18.69
C GLU A 413 9.28 14.94 20.20
N GLN A 414 8.79 13.89 20.85
CA GLN A 414 9.02 13.74 22.26
C GLN A 414 10.53 13.58 22.30
N GLY A 415 11.20 14.75 22.20
CA GLY A 415 12.60 14.85 22.48
C GLY A 415 12.71 14.17 23.79
N SER A 416 13.49 13.09 23.88
CA SER A 416 13.70 12.34 25.09
C SER A 416 13.68 13.36 26.23
N ILE A 417 12.69 13.27 27.12
CA ILE A 417 12.58 14.18 28.28
C ILE A 417 13.78 13.98 29.20
N GLU A 418 14.53 12.89 29.01
CA GLU A 418 15.72 12.51 29.78
C GLU A 418 16.71 13.66 29.92
N PRO A 419 17.19 14.35 28.85
CA PRO A 419 18.15 15.44 28.99
C PRO A 419 17.60 16.61 29.80
N TYR A 420 16.29 16.86 29.72
CA TYR A 420 15.66 17.96 30.47
C TYR A 420 15.46 17.58 31.92
N VAL A 421 15.05 16.33 32.19
CA VAL A 421 14.92 15.84 33.56
C VAL A 421 16.29 15.75 34.21
N ASP A 422 17.32 15.24 33.55
CA ASP A 422 18.68 15.15 34.04
C ASP A 422 19.26 16.53 34.34
N LEU A 423 19.01 17.54 33.49
CA LEU A 423 19.39 18.93 33.78
C LEU A 423 18.69 19.46 35.05
N LEU A 424 17.40 19.22 35.21
CA LEU A 424 16.65 19.63 36.39
C LEU A 424 17.14 18.92 37.63
N LEU A 425 17.51 17.65 37.56
CA LEU A 425 18.11 16.91 38.67
C LEU A 425 19.51 17.43 39.04
N GLU A 426 20.31 17.83 38.05
CA GLU A 426 21.59 18.50 38.27
C GLU A 426 21.41 19.86 38.98
N VAL A 427 20.46 20.68 38.52
CA VAL A 427 20.10 21.95 39.16
C VAL A 427 19.63 21.71 40.59
N ARG A 428 18.75 20.74 40.81
CA ARG A 428 18.26 20.33 42.14
C ARG A 428 19.42 19.94 43.07
N ARG A 429 20.38 19.16 42.60
CA ARG A 429 21.57 18.79 43.36
C ARG A 429 22.37 20.01 43.77
N LYS A 430 22.66 20.95 42.83
CA LYS A 430 23.35 22.21 43.14
C LYS A 430 22.63 23.05 44.18
N LEU A 431 21.30 23.12 44.13
CA LEU A 431 20.49 23.81 45.14
C LEU A 431 20.60 23.15 46.51
N ARG A 432 20.64 21.83 46.61
CA ARG A 432 20.84 21.10 47.87
C ARG A 432 22.23 21.37 48.45
N ASP A 433 23.29 21.41 47.62
CA ASP A 433 24.65 21.72 48.03
C ASP A 433 24.74 23.16 48.57
N LEU A 434 23.94 24.08 48.03
CA LEU A 434 23.79 25.46 48.51
C LEU A 434 22.80 25.62 49.70
N LYS A 435 22.28 24.50 50.23
CA LYS A 435 21.29 24.46 51.31
C LYS A 435 19.96 25.16 50.99
N GLN A 436 19.63 25.30 49.70
CA GLN A 436 18.37 25.87 49.23
C GLN A 436 17.29 24.77 49.12
N TRP A 437 16.96 24.17 50.26
CA TRP A 437 16.11 22.98 50.35
C TRP A 437 14.70 23.19 49.75
N ALA A 438 14.09 24.37 50.05
CA ALA A 438 12.73 24.68 49.59
C ALA A 438 12.63 24.67 48.05
N LEU A 439 13.62 25.23 47.34
CA LEU A 439 13.65 25.24 45.88
C LEU A 439 13.95 23.86 45.29
N ALA A 440 14.80 23.07 45.94
CA ALA A 440 15.09 21.70 45.54
C ALA A 440 13.85 20.78 45.66
N ASP A 441 13.04 21.00 46.73
CA ASP A 441 11.79 20.26 46.95
C ASP A 441 10.68 20.72 45.98
N GLU A 442 10.63 22.00 45.64
CA GLU A 442 9.73 22.53 44.62
C GLU A 442 9.98 21.88 43.24
N ILE A 443 11.23 21.74 42.79
CA ILE A 443 11.57 21.04 41.54
C ILE A 443 11.06 19.61 41.58
N ARG A 444 11.27 18.89 42.71
CA ARG A 444 10.79 17.50 42.85
C ARG A 444 9.27 17.42 42.80
N ALA A 445 8.55 18.32 43.48
CA ALA A 445 7.10 18.35 43.45
C ALA A 445 6.55 18.61 42.06
N ARG A 446 7.09 19.60 41.32
CA ARG A 446 6.67 19.91 39.95
C ARG A 446 6.98 18.78 38.97
N LEU A 447 8.10 18.09 39.12
CA LEU A 447 8.40 16.88 38.35
C LEU A 447 7.37 15.79 38.63
N GLY A 448 6.98 15.59 39.89
CA GLY A 448 5.90 14.68 40.28
C GLY A 448 4.55 15.03 39.66
N ASP A 449 4.18 16.32 39.63
CA ASP A 449 2.95 16.81 38.98
C ASP A 449 2.95 16.55 37.47
N LEU A 450 4.11 16.42 36.84
CA LEU A 450 4.31 16.09 35.42
C LEU A 450 4.49 14.58 35.17
N GLY A 451 4.27 13.73 36.19
CA GLY A 451 4.38 12.26 36.08
C GLY A 451 5.82 11.73 36.14
N VAL A 452 6.79 12.54 36.59
CA VAL A 452 8.18 12.12 36.78
C VAL A 452 8.47 11.91 38.28
N THR A 453 8.53 10.65 38.70
CA THR A 453 8.90 10.31 40.09
C THR A 453 10.43 10.32 40.27
N VAL A 454 10.92 11.11 41.23
CA VAL A 454 12.35 11.26 41.55
C VAL A 454 12.67 10.52 42.84
N GLU A 455 13.64 9.62 42.80
CA GLU A 455 14.15 8.85 43.95
C GLU A 455 15.58 9.25 44.27
N ASP A 456 15.81 9.69 45.53
CA ASP A 456 17.16 10.04 46.01
C ASP A 456 17.93 8.78 46.39
N GLN A 457 19.19 8.70 45.94
CA GLN A 457 20.07 7.57 46.16
C GLN A 457 21.02 7.81 47.32
N PRO A 458 21.40 6.77 48.08
CA PRO A 458 22.47 6.86 49.07
C PRO A 458 23.77 7.31 48.41
N GLY A 459 24.24 8.53 48.72
CA GLY A 459 25.42 9.15 48.10
C GLY A 459 25.16 10.46 47.37
N GLY A 460 23.90 10.99 47.42
CA GLY A 460 23.56 12.33 46.97
C GLY A 460 23.16 12.44 45.49
N GLY A 461 23.07 11.32 44.76
CA GLY A 461 22.49 11.25 43.43
C GLY A 461 20.96 11.13 43.49
N SER A 462 20.30 11.37 42.33
CA SER A 462 18.86 11.09 42.15
C SER A 462 18.66 10.28 40.88
N THR A 463 17.77 9.31 40.95
CA THR A 463 17.25 8.58 39.76
C THR A 463 15.80 8.96 39.56
N TRP A 464 15.27 8.71 38.36
CA TRP A 464 13.91 9.06 38.05
C TRP A 464 13.22 8.00 37.17
N ARG A 465 11.90 8.00 37.20
CA ARG A 465 11.06 7.17 36.30
C ARG A 465 9.81 7.96 35.89
N LEU A 466 9.30 7.69 34.70
CA LEU A 466 8.00 8.16 34.25
C LEU A 466 6.91 7.26 34.83
N GLU A 467 5.92 7.84 35.47
CA GLU A 467 4.67 7.15 35.79
C GLU A 467 3.80 7.19 34.54
N ARG A 468 3.49 6.01 34.00
CA ARG A 468 2.59 5.84 32.82
C ARG A 468 1.13 5.91 33.25
#